data_018aae511812435f5cf9983bbc22fe28
#
_entry.id   018aae511812435f5cf9983bbc22fe28
#
_cell.length_a   1.000
_cell.length_b   1.000
_cell.length_c   1.000
_cell.angle_alpha   90.00
_cell.angle_beta   90.00
_cell.angle_gamma   90.00
#
_symmetry.space_group_name_H-M   'P 1'
#
loop_
_entity.id
_entity.type
_entity.pdbx_description
1 polymer ?
#
loop_
_entity_poly.entity_id
_entity_poly.type
_entity_poly.pdbx_seq_one_letter_code
_entity_poly.pdbx_strand_id
1 'polypeptide(L)'
;MHFRAITRIVGVLVILFSGTMFIPGIVALIYRDGAGRAFSETFFVALAIGLLLWVPNRKQRSELKPREGFLIVVLFWTVLGSVGALPFLFAEHPHLGVTDAFFESFSGLTTTGATTLVGLDSLPHAILFYRQMLQWFGGMGIIVLAVAILPILGVGGMQLYRAEMPGPLKDNKMRPRIAETAKTLWIIYVLLTVACALSLWGAGMSAFDAIGHSFSTIAIGGFSTHDASIGYFHSSTINTIIAIFLLISGCNYGLHFALLSGRNIKVYWRDPEFRMYIGVQFTLVLVCTSVLWMHDTYSSGLETLNQAFFQVVSMATTAGYTTDSISRWPLFLPLLLLCSAFIGGCAGSTGGGLKVIRILLLYLQGSRELKRLVHPNAVYTIKLGNRALPERILEAVWGFFSAYALVFIVSMLAIVATGVDNFSAFAAVTATLNNLGPGLGVVADNFQSMNHVAKWILIMTMLFGRLEVFTLLVLFTPTFWKE
;
A
#
# COMPACT_ATOMS: atom_id res chain seq x y z
N MET A 1 9.98 -14.79 -25.08
CA MET A 1 9.72 -13.49 -24.43
C MET A 1 10.06 -12.33 -25.36
N HIS A 2 9.19 -11.31 -25.42
CA HIS A 2 9.38 -10.13 -26.28
C HIS A 2 10.10 -9.00 -25.50
N PHE A 3 11.35 -9.19 -25.13
CA PHE A 3 12.12 -8.23 -24.33
C PHE A 3 12.10 -6.80 -24.89
N ARG A 4 12.17 -6.63 -26.24
CA ARG A 4 12.11 -5.31 -26.86
C ARG A 4 10.79 -4.57 -26.61
N ALA A 5 9.65 -5.29 -26.59
CA ALA A 5 8.37 -4.70 -26.27
C ALA A 5 8.29 -4.30 -24.78
N ILE A 6 8.82 -5.14 -23.88
CA ILE A 6 8.90 -4.86 -22.46
C ILE A 6 9.77 -3.61 -22.21
N THR A 7 10.98 -3.57 -22.79
CA THR A 7 11.90 -2.42 -22.67
C THR A 7 11.26 -1.12 -23.18
N ARG A 8 10.49 -1.20 -24.29
CA ARG A 8 9.73 -0.04 -24.80
C ARG A 8 8.72 0.48 -23.78
N ILE A 9 7.97 -0.41 -23.14
CA ILE A 9 6.93 -0.03 -22.15
C ILE A 9 7.60 0.60 -20.93
N VAL A 10 8.66 -0.03 -20.42
CA VAL A 10 9.42 0.51 -19.29
C VAL A 10 10.00 1.89 -19.64
N GLY A 11 10.55 2.06 -20.85
CA GLY A 11 11.05 3.35 -21.30
C GLY A 11 9.98 4.45 -21.32
N VAL A 12 8.77 4.15 -21.80
CA VAL A 12 7.63 5.08 -21.76
C VAL A 12 7.26 5.43 -20.32
N LEU A 13 7.22 4.44 -19.41
CA LEU A 13 6.89 4.67 -18.00
C LEU A 13 7.91 5.58 -17.33
N VAL A 14 9.20 5.40 -17.60
CA VAL A 14 10.28 6.25 -17.06
C VAL A 14 10.18 7.68 -17.64
N ILE A 15 9.87 7.85 -18.92
CA ILE A 15 9.64 9.18 -19.53
C ILE A 15 8.44 9.87 -18.85
N LEU A 16 7.33 9.18 -18.67
CA LEU A 16 6.16 9.75 -17.99
C LEU A 16 6.49 10.11 -16.54
N PHE A 17 7.23 9.24 -15.83
CA PHE A 17 7.64 9.49 -14.47
C PHE A 17 8.61 10.68 -14.36
N SER A 18 9.53 10.87 -15.33
CA SER A 18 10.40 12.05 -15.35
C SER A 18 9.59 13.34 -15.37
N GLY A 19 8.49 13.40 -16.14
CA GLY A 19 7.61 14.56 -16.19
C GLY A 19 6.98 14.91 -14.84
N THR A 20 6.81 13.95 -13.93
CA THR A 20 6.26 14.22 -12.59
C THR A 20 7.20 15.03 -11.70
N MET A 21 8.50 15.10 -12.01
CA MET A 21 9.51 15.89 -11.29
C MET A 21 9.26 17.40 -11.37
N PHE A 22 8.49 17.86 -12.37
CA PHE A 22 8.10 19.27 -12.44
C PHE A 22 7.24 19.72 -11.25
N ILE A 23 6.41 18.84 -10.69
CA ILE A 23 5.49 19.20 -9.61
C ILE A 23 6.26 19.58 -8.34
N PRO A 24 7.15 18.71 -7.77
CA PRO A 24 7.97 19.12 -6.62
C PRO A 24 8.98 20.21 -6.99
N GLY A 25 9.43 20.31 -8.26
CA GLY A 25 10.24 21.43 -8.73
C GLY A 25 9.49 22.79 -8.61
N ILE A 26 8.20 22.84 -8.91
CA ILE A 26 7.36 24.03 -8.70
C ILE A 26 7.23 24.33 -7.20
N VAL A 27 7.05 23.31 -6.35
CA VAL A 27 7.03 23.49 -4.88
C VAL A 27 8.33 24.10 -4.40
N ALA A 28 9.48 23.63 -4.89
CA ALA A 28 10.79 24.19 -4.56
C ALA A 28 10.92 25.67 -4.94
N LEU A 29 10.35 26.08 -6.08
CA LEU A 29 10.33 27.48 -6.51
C LEU A 29 9.42 28.36 -5.63
N ILE A 30 8.25 27.85 -5.23
CA ILE A 30 7.30 28.56 -4.37
C ILE A 30 7.92 28.81 -2.98
N TYR A 31 8.50 27.77 -2.38
CA TYR A 31 9.08 27.83 -1.02
C TYR A 31 10.54 28.32 -1.00
N ARG A 32 11.19 28.40 -2.16
CA ARG A 32 12.62 28.80 -2.31
C ARG A 32 13.55 27.98 -1.41
N ASP A 33 13.29 26.68 -1.32
CA ASP A 33 13.95 25.76 -0.38
C ASP A 33 15.26 25.12 -0.90
N GLY A 34 15.69 25.48 -2.10
CA GLY A 34 16.95 25.04 -2.70
C GLY A 34 16.90 23.63 -3.36
N ALA A 35 15.85 22.84 -3.14
CA ALA A 35 15.77 21.47 -3.67
C ALA A 35 15.47 21.41 -5.19
N GLY A 36 15.15 22.51 -5.84
CA GLY A 36 14.77 22.56 -7.26
C GLY A 36 15.83 21.97 -8.21
N ARG A 37 17.13 22.10 -7.87
CA ARG A 37 18.23 21.51 -8.62
C ARG A 37 18.14 19.99 -8.66
N ALA A 38 17.90 19.33 -7.54
CA ALA A 38 17.79 17.87 -7.46
C ALA A 38 16.67 17.33 -8.36
N PHE A 39 15.51 18.00 -8.43
CA PHE A 39 14.40 17.61 -9.28
C PHE A 39 14.70 17.87 -10.77
N SER A 40 15.36 18.96 -11.13
CA SER A 40 15.76 19.23 -12.51
C SER A 40 16.81 18.24 -13.02
N GLU A 41 17.85 17.95 -12.23
CA GLU A 41 18.85 16.92 -12.56
C GLU A 41 18.19 15.54 -12.71
N THR A 42 17.29 15.15 -11.80
CA THR A 42 16.53 13.91 -11.89
C THR A 42 15.68 13.86 -13.17
N PHE A 43 15.00 14.95 -13.51
CA PHE A 43 14.22 15.03 -14.75
C PHE A 43 15.06 14.68 -15.97
N PHE A 44 16.23 15.32 -16.14
CA PHE A 44 17.07 15.09 -17.32
C PHE A 44 17.67 13.68 -17.33
N VAL A 45 18.13 13.16 -16.18
CA VAL A 45 18.66 11.80 -16.07
C VAL A 45 17.59 10.76 -16.36
N ALA A 46 16.41 10.87 -15.75
CA ALA A 46 15.31 9.94 -15.98
C ALA A 46 14.80 10.01 -17.43
N LEU A 47 14.69 11.22 -18.00
CA LEU A 47 14.29 11.39 -19.40
C LEU A 47 15.31 10.73 -20.33
N ALA A 48 16.60 10.92 -20.10
CA ALA A 48 17.66 10.29 -20.90
C ALA A 48 17.59 8.76 -20.81
N ILE A 49 17.44 8.18 -19.60
CA ILE A 49 17.27 6.75 -19.42
C ILE A 49 16.02 6.25 -20.16
N GLY A 50 14.89 6.94 -20.00
CA GLY A 50 13.64 6.57 -20.66
C GLY A 50 13.72 6.60 -22.19
N LEU A 51 14.37 7.63 -22.76
CA LEU A 51 14.61 7.73 -24.20
C LEU A 51 15.56 6.65 -24.71
N LEU A 52 16.64 6.35 -23.99
CA LEU A 52 17.56 5.25 -24.32
C LEU A 52 16.86 3.89 -24.37
N LEU A 53 15.88 3.65 -23.49
CA LEU A 53 15.09 2.43 -23.49
C LEU A 53 14.01 2.43 -24.59
N TRP A 54 13.40 3.57 -24.87
CA TRP A 54 12.26 3.67 -25.77
C TRP A 54 12.66 3.80 -27.24
N VAL A 55 13.61 4.68 -27.59
CA VAL A 55 13.94 5.02 -28.99
C VAL A 55 14.34 3.81 -29.83
N PRO A 56 15.24 2.90 -29.35
CA PRO A 56 15.62 1.72 -30.13
C PRO A 56 14.44 0.75 -30.36
N ASN A 57 13.47 0.75 -29.46
CA ASN A 57 12.38 -0.22 -29.43
C ASN A 57 11.03 0.36 -29.91
N ARG A 58 10.96 1.62 -30.36
CA ARG A 58 9.70 2.34 -30.67
C ARG A 58 8.80 1.67 -31.71
N LYS A 59 9.40 0.93 -32.65
CA LYS A 59 8.67 0.25 -33.73
C LYS A 59 8.09 -1.10 -33.34
N GLN A 60 8.46 -1.66 -32.20
CA GLN A 60 7.99 -2.98 -31.75
C GLN A 60 6.53 -2.89 -31.24
N ARG A 61 5.63 -3.61 -31.90
CA ARG A 61 4.19 -3.68 -31.56
C ARG A 61 3.71 -5.12 -31.32
N SER A 62 4.61 -6.02 -30.84
CA SER A 62 4.23 -7.39 -30.53
C SER A 62 3.18 -7.44 -29.41
N GLU A 63 2.20 -8.31 -29.55
CA GLU A 63 1.24 -8.62 -28.49
C GLU A 63 1.96 -9.28 -27.31
N LEU A 64 1.65 -8.83 -26.11
CA LEU A 64 2.25 -9.35 -24.89
C LEU A 64 1.56 -10.64 -24.46
N LYS A 65 2.36 -11.63 -24.07
CA LYS A 65 1.86 -12.85 -23.44
C LYS A 65 1.54 -12.59 -21.95
N PRO A 66 0.61 -13.34 -21.33
CA PRO A 66 0.26 -13.15 -19.91
C PRO A 66 1.47 -13.19 -18.96
N ARG A 67 2.45 -14.09 -19.22
CA ARG A 67 3.68 -14.17 -18.41
C ARG A 67 4.52 -12.87 -18.48
N GLU A 68 4.53 -12.17 -19.61
CA GLU A 68 5.27 -10.92 -19.79
C GLU A 68 4.69 -9.78 -18.95
N GLY A 69 3.39 -9.86 -18.66
CA GLY A 69 2.73 -8.94 -17.77
C GLY A 69 3.27 -8.98 -16.35
N PHE A 70 3.55 -10.16 -15.79
CA PHE A 70 4.19 -10.25 -14.46
C PHE A 70 5.54 -9.54 -14.45
N LEU A 71 6.35 -9.74 -15.49
CA LEU A 71 7.66 -9.08 -15.59
C LEU A 71 7.51 -7.55 -15.72
N ILE A 72 6.55 -7.07 -16.51
CA ILE A 72 6.28 -5.61 -16.65
C ILE A 72 5.87 -5.01 -15.30
N VAL A 73 5.03 -5.70 -14.53
CA VAL A 73 4.60 -5.24 -13.20
C VAL A 73 5.79 -5.13 -12.26
N VAL A 74 6.61 -6.16 -12.17
CA VAL A 74 7.81 -6.12 -11.31
C VAL A 74 8.78 -5.03 -11.76
N LEU A 75 9.02 -4.89 -13.07
CA LEU A 75 9.87 -3.84 -13.61
C LEU A 75 9.29 -2.43 -13.38
N PHE A 76 7.96 -2.26 -13.43
CA PHE A 76 7.31 -1.01 -13.07
C PHE A 76 7.73 -0.56 -11.66
N TRP A 77 7.55 -1.43 -10.66
CA TRP A 77 7.87 -1.09 -9.26
C TRP A 77 9.37 -0.95 -9.01
N THR A 78 10.19 -1.83 -9.57
CA THR A 78 11.65 -1.80 -9.34
C THR A 78 12.33 -0.64 -10.07
N VAL A 79 11.97 -0.39 -11.33
CA VAL A 79 12.59 0.69 -12.11
C VAL A 79 12.10 2.05 -11.63
N LEU A 80 10.80 2.24 -11.40
CA LEU A 80 10.29 3.51 -10.90
C LEU A 80 10.75 3.78 -9.46
N GLY A 81 10.85 2.76 -8.60
CA GLY A 81 11.44 2.91 -7.27
C GLY A 81 12.92 3.32 -7.33
N SER A 82 13.67 2.75 -8.28
CA SER A 82 15.08 3.11 -8.46
C SER A 82 15.25 4.53 -9.02
N VAL A 83 14.47 4.91 -10.03
CA VAL A 83 14.49 6.29 -10.58
C VAL A 83 13.97 7.28 -9.53
N GLY A 84 12.98 6.88 -8.73
CA GLY A 84 12.44 7.69 -7.65
C GLY A 84 13.41 7.96 -6.50
N ALA A 85 14.51 7.21 -6.40
CA ALA A 85 15.57 7.47 -5.43
C ALA A 85 16.48 8.66 -5.83
N LEU A 86 16.53 9.03 -7.13
CA LEU A 86 17.43 10.05 -7.63
C LEU A 86 17.26 11.43 -6.97
N PRO A 87 16.04 11.96 -6.74
CA PRO A 87 15.91 13.25 -6.05
C PRO A 87 16.53 13.26 -4.65
N PHE A 88 16.43 12.14 -3.92
CA PHE A 88 17.01 12.00 -2.59
C PHE A 88 18.56 11.90 -2.63
N LEU A 89 19.11 11.35 -3.73
CA LEU A 89 20.56 11.27 -3.95
C LEU A 89 21.18 12.61 -4.37
N PHE A 90 20.42 13.39 -5.17
CA PHE A 90 20.91 14.67 -5.70
C PHE A 90 20.62 15.86 -4.77
N ALA A 91 19.73 15.68 -3.79
CA ALA A 91 19.43 16.73 -2.84
C ALA A 91 20.62 17.01 -1.91
N GLU A 92 20.92 18.30 -1.70
CA GLU A 92 21.94 18.72 -0.73
C GLU A 92 21.44 18.51 0.71
N HIS A 93 20.12 18.70 0.91
CA HIS A 93 19.39 18.42 2.15
C HIS A 93 18.06 17.68 1.86
N PRO A 94 17.82 16.50 2.47
CA PRO A 94 18.76 15.69 3.25
C PRO A 94 19.79 15.02 2.35
N HIS A 95 21.05 14.98 2.77
CA HIS A 95 22.09 14.25 2.04
C HIS A 95 22.00 12.77 2.39
N LEU A 96 21.23 12.00 1.60
CA LEU A 96 21.05 10.56 1.83
C LEU A 96 22.10 9.73 1.10
N GLY A 97 22.60 8.71 1.80
CA GLY A 97 23.35 7.63 1.16
C GLY A 97 22.48 6.80 0.21
N VAL A 98 23.10 6.03 -0.68
CA VAL A 98 22.39 5.21 -1.69
C VAL A 98 21.33 4.32 -1.05
N THR A 99 21.66 3.60 0.01
CA THR A 99 20.72 2.68 0.68
C THR A 99 19.49 3.41 1.22
N ASP A 100 19.68 4.57 1.87
CA ASP A 100 18.58 5.32 2.48
C ASP A 100 17.71 6.01 1.42
N ALA A 101 18.32 6.52 0.34
CA ALA A 101 17.57 7.09 -0.78
C ALA A 101 16.69 6.04 -1.48
N PHE A 102 17.20 4.82 -1.69
CA PHE A 102 16.42 3.71 -2.21
C PHE A 102 15.31 3.29 -1.22
N PHE A 103 15.62 3.23 0.08
CA PHE A 103 14.65 2.88 1.11
C PHE A 103 13.48 3.86 1.12
N GLU A 104 13.73 5.18 1.15
CA GLU A 104 12.70 6.22 1.11
C GLU A 104 11.85 6.14 -0.17
N SER A 105 12.50 5.97 -1.32
CA SER A 105 11.81 5.89 -2.60
C SER A 105 10.91 4.66 -2.69
N PHE A 106 11.42 3.48 -2.34
CA PHE A 106 10.64 2.25 -2.35
C PHE A 106 9.53 2.28 -1.31
N SER A 107 9.81 2.77 -0.10
CA SER A 107 8.81 2.95 0.94
C SER A 107 7.69 3.90 0.50
N GLY A 108 8.05 5.03 -0.14
CA GLY A 108 7.08 5.94 -0.73
C GLY A 108 6.26 5.27 -1.81
N LEU A 109 6.90 4.74 -2.85
CA LEU A 109 6.21 4.17 -4.01
C LEU A 109 5.36 2.95 -3.64
N THR A 110 5.85 2.04 -2.76
CA THR A 110 5.07 0.88 -2.29
C THR A 110 4.02 1.25 -1.24
N THR A 111 3.85 2.54 -0.92
CA THR A 111 2.95 3.05 0.13
C THR A 111 3.18 2.39 1.49
N THR A 112 4.42 2.07 1.81
CA THR A 112 4.78 1.45 3.09
C THR A 112 4.83 2.48 4.21
N GLY A 113 5.40 3.66 3.99
CA GLY A 113 5.48 4.70 5.01
C GLY A 113 6.63 4.53 6.03
N ALA A 114 7.45 3.49 5.91
CA ALA A 114 8.68 3.35 6.69
C ALA A 114 9.70 4.41 6.26
N THR A 115 10.36 5.06 7.19
CA THR A 115 11.31 6.15 6.90
C THR A 115 12.66 5.95 7.56
N THR A 116 13.72 6.35 6.88
CA THR A 116 15.06 6.52 7.44
C THR A 116 15.38 7.98 7.75
N LEU A 117 14.50 8.90 7.32
CA LEU A 117 14.62 10.33 7.57
C LEU A 117 14.20 10.68 9.00
N VAL A 118 14.93 11.63 9.57
CA VAL A 118 14.64 12.27 10.86
C VAL A 118 14.79 13.77 10.72
N GLY A 119 14.15 14.55 11.58
CA GLY A 119 14.17 16.00 11.51
C GLY A 119 13.33 16.52 10.33
N LEU A 120 12.21 15.89 10.03
CA LEU A 120 11.34 16.23 8.90
C LEU A 120 10.91 17.68 8.91
N ASP A 121 10.68 18.26 10.10
CA ASP A 121 10.26 19.65 10.28
C ASP A 121 11.27 20.68 9.74
N SER A 122 12.53 20.26 9.55
CA SER A 122 13.60 21.10 9.01
C SER A 122 13.94 20.84 7.54
N LEU A 123 13.32 19.84 6.91
CA LEU A 123 13.61 19.46 5.54
C LEU A 123 12.94 20.39 4.51
N PRO A 124 13.50 20.49 3.29
CA PRO A 124 12.90 21.24 2.20
C PRO A 124 11.47 20.76 1.90
N HIS A 125 10.54 21.70 1.75
CA HIS A 125 9.14 21.42 1.45
C HIS A 125 8.97 20.57 0.18
N ALA A 126 9.79 20.80 -0.84
CA ALA A 126 9.74 20.02 -2.07
C ALA A 126 10.09 18.54 -1.85
N ILE A 127 11.05 18.24 -0.97
CA ILE A 127 11.40 16.86 -0.60
C ILE A 127 10.26 16.20 0.19
N LEU A 128 9.67 16.89 1.17
CA LEU A 128 8.53 16.40 1.93
C LEU A 128 7.32 16.14 1.03
N PHE A 129 7.01 17.07 0.13
CA PHE A 129 5.95 16.92 -0.86
C PHE A 129 6.19 15.73 -1.79
N TYR A 130 7.44 15.57 -2.25
CA TYR A 130 7.83 14.47 -3.15
C TYR A 130 7.62 13.10 -2.50
N ARG A 131 7.97 12.93 -1.23
CA ARG A 131 7.72 11.69 -0.47
C ARG A 131 6.24 11.30 -0.50
N GLN A 132 5.36 12.24 -0.20
CA GLN A 132 3.90 12.03 -0.20
C GLN A 132 3.34 11.83 -1.60
N MET A 133 3.89 12.52 -2.60
CA MET A 133 3.54 12.33 -4.01
C MET A 133 3.92 10.93 -4.51
N LEU A 134 5.05 10.36 -4.07
CA LEU A 134 5.41 8.97 -4.36
C LEU A 134 4.35 8.00 -3.83
N GLN A 135 3.85 8.21 -2.60
CA GLN A 135 2.77 7.39 -2.05
C GLN A 135 1.49 7.53 -2.86
N TRP A 136 1.14 8.73 -3.26
CA TRP A 136 -0.05 8.97 -4.07
C TRP A 136 0.02 8.25 -5.43
N PHE A 137 1.17 8.29 -6.11
CA PHE A 137 1.40 7.50 -7.32
C PHE A 137 1.39 5.99 -7.04
N GLY A 138 1.96 5.56 -5.93
CA GLY A 138 1.96 4.17 -5.52
C GLY A 138 0.55 3.63 -5.26
N GLY A 139 -0.28 4.38 -4.54
CA GLY A 139 -1.70 4.04 -4.32
C GLY A 139 -2.49 3.96 -5.63
N MET A 140 -2.27 4.93 -6.52
CA MET A 140 -2.84 4.94 -7.87
C MET A 140 -2.27 3.82 -8.75
N GLY A 141 -1.00 3.45 -8.54
CA GLY A 141 -0.31 2.42 -9.31
C GLY A 141 -1.05 1.08 -9.33
N ILE A 142 -1.64 0.66 -8.21
CA ILE A 142 -2.49 -0.55 -8.16
C ILE A 142 -3.73 -0.37 -9.04
N ILE A 143 -4.38 0.78 -8.97
CA ILE A 143 -5.60 1.05 -9.74
C ILE A 143 -5.26 1.10 -11.24
N VAL A 144 -4.17 1.78 -11.61
CA VAL A 144 -3.70 1.89 -13.00
C VAL A 144 -3.15 0.56 -13.51
N LEU A 145 -2.42 -0.19 -12.68
CA LEU A 145 -1.89 -1.50 -13.05
C LEU A 145 -3.01 -2.50 -13.34
N ALA A 146 -3.99 -2.55 -12.45
CA ALA A 146 -5.19 -3.37 -12.65
C ALA A 146 -5.90 -3.04 -13.96
N VAL A 147 -5.83 -1.79 -14.41
CA VAL A 147 -6.57 -1.27 -15.54
C VAL A 147 -5.77 -1.19 -16.83
N ALA A 148 -4.52 -0.76 -16.78
CA ALA A 148 -3.69 -0.59 -17.98
C ALA A 148 -3.03 -1.90 -18.41
N ILE A 149 -2.68 -2.78 -17.48
CA ILE A 149 -1.99 -4.03 -17.79
C ILE A 149 -2.98 -5.17 -18.04
N LEU A 150 -4.13 -5.19 -17.39
CA LEU A 150 -5.17 -6.21 -17.62
C LEU A 150 -5.67 -6.29 -19.09
N PRO A 151 -5.88 -5.17 -19.82
CA PRO A 151 -6.20 -5.25 -21.24
C PRO A 151 -5.06 -5.79 -22.10
N ILE A 152 -3.80 -5.57 -21.68
CA ILE A 152 -2.60 -6.06 -22.35
C ILE A 152 -2.40 -7.56 -22.11
N LEU A 153 -2.76 -8.06 -20.92
CA LEU A 153 -2.59 -9.45 -20.51
C LEU A 153 -3.62 -10.42 -21.15
N GLY A 154 -4.65 -9.91 -21.81
CA GLY A 154 -5.68 -10.76 -22.41
C GLY A 154 -6.45 -11.62 -21.38
N VAL A 155 -6.92 -12.81 -21.82
CA VAL A 155 -7.81 -13.67 -21.00
C VAL A 155 -7.14 -14.19 -19.71
N GLY A 156 -5.82 -14.37 -19.68
CA GLY A 156 -5.07 -14.85 -18.50
C GLY A 156 -5.00 -13.83 -17.37
N GLY A 157 -4.75 -12.55 -17.67
CA GLY A 157 -4.75 -11.47 -16.68
C GLY A 157 -6.13 -11.25 -16.05
N MET A 158 -7.19 -11.51 -16.79
CA MET A 158 -8.55 -11.45 -16.29
C MET A 158 -8.88 -12.56 -15.26
N GLN A 159 -8.20 -13.69 -15.28
CA GLN A 159 -8.38 -14.74 -14.26
C GLN A 159 -7.77 -14.33 -12.91
N LEU A 160 -6.59 -13.67 -12.93
CA LEU A 160 -5.98 -13.12 -11.72
C LEU A 160 -6.84 -11.99 -11.12
N TYR A 161 -7.30 -11.08 -11.97
CA TYR A 161 -8.23 -10.00 -11.59
C TYR A 161 -9.56 -10.53 -11.04
N ARG A 162 -10.09 -11.64 -11.59
CA ARG A 162 -11.30 -12.30 -11.07
C ARG A 162 -11.09 -12.95 -9.70
N ALA A 163 -9.86 -13.37 -9.39
CA ALA A 163 -9.52 -13.91 -8.07
C ALA A 163 -9.35 -12.78 -7.02
N GLU A 164 -8.82 -11.63 -7.45
CA GLU A 164 -8.50 -10.50 -6.58
C GLU A 164 -9.66 -9.49 -6.39
N MET A 165 -10.61 -9.42 -7.31
CA MET A 165 -11.80 -8.56 -7.19
C MET A 165 -13.10 -9.38 -7.18
N PRO A 166 -13.51 -9.94 -6.06
CA PRO A 166 -14.82 -10.54 -5.90
C PRO A 166 -15.88 -9.44 -5.76
N GLY A 167 -16.43 -8.96 -6.89
CA GLY A 167 -17.51 -7.98 -6.93
C GLY A 167 -18.59 -8.36 -7.94
N PRO A 168 -19.78 -7.75 -7.91
CA PRO A 168 -20.89 -8.06 -8.81
C PRO A 168 -20.66 -7.71 -10.30
N LEU A 169 -19.45 -7.20 -10.65
CA LEU A 169 -19.07 -6.75 -12.00
C LEU A 169 -18.62 -7.87 -12.93
N LYS A 170 -18.98 -9.13 -12.69
CA LYS A 170 -18.47 -10.33 -13.38
C LYS A 170 -19.22 -10.74 -14.65
N ASP A 171 -19.67 -9.84 -15.48
CA ASP A 171 -20.30 -10.24 -16.74
C ASP A 171 -19.42 -10.06 -17.98
N ASN A 172 -19.55 -11.04 -18.89
CA ASN A 172 -18.71 -11.35 -20.04
C ASN A 172 -18.57 -10.28 -21.17
N LYS A 173 -18.96 -9.02 -20.92
CA LYS A 173 -18.95 -7.94 -21.93
C LYS A 173 -17.94 -6.82 -21.69
N MET A 174 -16.80 -7.11 -21.04
CA MET A 174 -15.94 -6.10 -20.39
C MET A 174 -14.79 -5.50 -21.24
N ARG A 175 -14.51 -5.87 -22.47
CA ARG A 175 -13.35 -5.34 -23.19
C ARG A 175 -13.35 -3.81 -23.45
N PRO A 176 -14.43 -3.16 -23.87
CA PRO A 176 -14.48 -1.69 -23.94
C PRO A 176 -14.66 -1.02 -22.59
N ARG A 177 -15.34 -1.70 -21.64
CA ARG A 177 -15.68 -1.17 -20.32
C ARG A 177 -14.54 -1.14 -19.32
N ILE A 178 -13.47 -1.92 -19.53
CA ILE A 178 -12.31 -1.94 -18.58
C ILE A 178 -11.61 -0.59 -18.54
N ALA A 179 -11.35 0.03 -19.70
CA ALA A 179 -10.72 1.35 -19.75
C ALA A 179 -11.63 2.44 -19.15
N GLU A 180 -12.95 2.35 -19.33
CA GLU A 180 -13.93 3.27 -18.73
C GLU A 180 -14.02 3.08 -17.22
N THR A 181 -14.06 1.82 -16.76
CA THR A 181 -14.05 1.49 -15.32
C THR A 181 -12.81 2.04 -14.65
N ALA A 182 -11.68 1.90 -15.28
CA ALA A 182 -10.42 2.42 -14.87
C ALA A 182 -10.39 3.93 -14.71
N LYS A 183 -10.82 4.62 -15.75
CA LYS A 183 -10.94 6.07 -15.73
C LYS A 183 -11.85 6.51 -14.58
N THR A 184 -12.94 5.80 -14.33
CA THR A 184 -13.86 6.14 -13.23
C THR A 184 -13.23 5.88 -11.87
N LEU A 185 -12.52 4.76 -11.67
CA LEU A 185 -11.80 4.49 -10.43
C LEU A 185 -10.72 5.55 -10.17
N TRP A 186 -10.01 5.98 -11.22
CA TRP A 186 -9.06 7.08 -11.12
C TRP A 186 -9.73 8.40 -10.72
N ILE A 187 -10.87 8.72 -11.32
CA ILE A 187 -11.65 9.91 -10.96
C ILE A 187 -12.09 9.84 -9.48
N ILE A 188 -12.56 8.68 -9.01
CA ILE A 188 -12.92 8.47 -7.59
C ILE A 188 -11.73 8.74 -6.68
N TYR A 189 -10.55 8.20 -7.04
CA TYR A 189 -9.31 8.40 -6.27
C TYR A 189 -8.95 9.89 -6.16
N VAL A 190 -9.00 10.63 -7.27
CA VAL A 190 -8.73 12.08 -7.29
C VAL A 190 -9.78 12.85 -6.51
N LEU A 191 -11.07 12.54 -6.67
CA LEU A 191 -12.14 13.20 -5.93
C LEU A 191 -12.02 13.00 -4.42
N LEU A 192 -11.69 11.77 -3.97
CA LEU A 192 -11.43 11.49 -2.55
C LEU A 192 -10.21 12.26 -2.05
N THR A 193 -9.14 12.37 -2.87
CA THR A 193 -7.96 13.15 -2.51
C THR A 193 -8.30 14.63 -2.32
N VAL A 194 -9.04 15.22 -3.26
CA VAL A 194 -9.47 16.63 -3.16
C VAL A 194 -10.39 16.83 -1.96
N ALA A 195 -11.37 15.95 -1.74
CA ALA A 195 -12.25 16.02 -0.60
C ALA A 195 -11.49 15.91 0.74
N CYS A 196 -10.51 15.02 0.83
CA CYS A 196 -9.64 14.89 1.99
C CYS A 196 -8.83 16.17 2.23
N ALA A 197 -8.18 16.71 1.19
CA ALA A 197 -7.38 17.93 1.29
C ALA A 197 -8.21 19.12 1.77
N LEU A 198 -9.40 19.32 1.18
CA LEU A 198 -10.30 20.42 1.59
C LEU A 198 -10.81 20.24 3.04
N SER A 199 -11.09 19.01 3.46
CA SER A 199 -11.53 18.72 4.83
C SER A 199 -10.42 18.98 5.84
N LEU A 200 -9.17 18.59 5.55
CA LEU A 200 -8.01 18.83 6.40
C LEU A 200 -7.65 20.32 6.47
N TRP A 201 -7.71 21.01 5.34
CA TRP A 201 -7.50 22.46 5.31
C TRP A 201 -8.58 23.22 6.09
N GLY A 202 -9.84 22.82 5.94
CA GLY A 202 -10.96 23.37 6.72
C GLY A 202 -10.88 23.07 8.22
N ALA A 203 -10.18 22.00 8.61
CA ALA A 203 -9.92 21.63 10.00
C ALA A 203 -8.70 22.37 10.61
N GLY A 204 -8.03 23.25 9.86
CA GLY A 204 -6.95 24.11 10.34
C GLY A 204 -5.53 23.67 9.95
N MET A 205 -5.34 22.63 9.12
CA MET A 205 -4.04 22.36 8.53
C MET A 205 -3.61 23.45 7.57
N SER A 206 -2.30 23.68 7.42
CA SER A 206 -1.77 24.49 6.33
C SER A 206 -2.17 23.89 4.97
N ALA A 207 -2.27 24.71 3.92
CA ALA A 207 -2.58 24.20 2.59
C ALA A 207 -1.55 23.15 2.12
N PHE A 208 -0.28 23.33 2.47
CA PHE A 208 0.81 22.41 2.18
C PHE A 208 0.58 21.06 2.87
N ASP A 209 0.36 21.08 4.19
CA ASP A 209 0.15 19.85 4.96
C ASP A 209 -1.14 19.14 4.54
N ALA A 210 -2.22 19.90 4.29
CA ALA A 210 -3.49 19.31 3.86
C ALA A 210 -3.38 18.57 2.53
N ILE A 211 -2.66 19.13 1.54
CA ILE A 211 -2.42 18.48 0.26
C ILE A 211 -1.54 17.24 0.45
N GLY A 212 -0.41 17.39 1.14
CA GLY A 212 0.52 16.28 1.37
C GLY A 212 -0.13 15.13 2.13
N HIS A 213 -0.76 15.41 3.28
CA HIS A 213 -1.44 14.37 4.06
C HIS A 213 -2.64 13.76 3.32
N SER A 214 -3.35 14.50 2.46
CA SER A 214 -4.40 13.90 1.62
C SER A 214 -3.83 12.86 0.66
N PHE A 215 -2.65 13.11 0.07
CA PHE A 215 -1.96 12.16 -0.81
C PHE A 215 -1.65 10.86 -0.07
N SER A 216 -1.02 10.97 1.09
CA SER A 216 -0.64 9.81 1.89
C SER A 216 -1.86 9.08 2.50
N THR A 217 -2.92 9.81 2.89
CA THR A 217 -4.15 9.24 3.47
C THR A 217 -4.92 8.42 2.45
N ILE A 218 -5.17 8.95 1.26
CA ILE A 218 -5.93 8.23 0.22
C ILE A 218 -5.13 7.07 -0.37
N ALA A 219 -3.80 7.21 -0.41
CA ALA A 219 -2.90 6.12 -0.78
C ALA A 219 -2.75 5.05 0.32
N ILE A 220 -3.21 5.34 1.55
CA ILE A 220 -2.95 4.51 2.74
C ILE A 220 -1.44 4.28 2.91
N GLY A 221 -0.66 5.36 2.95
CA GLY A 221 0.80 5.28 2.92
C GLY A 221 1.52 5.75 4.18
N GLY A 222 0.93 6.68 4.95
CA GLY A 222 1.38 7.10 6.28
C GLY A 222 2.57 8.04 6.36
N PHE A 223 3.16 8.50 5.26
CA PHE A 223 4.15 9.56 5.32
C PHE A 223 3.55 10.88 5.81
N SER A 224 4.25 11.53 6.72
CA SER A 224 3.92 12.86 7.22
C SER A 224 5.01 13.88 6.82
N THR A 225 4.68 15.15 6.92
CA THR A 225 5.58 16.29 6.82
C THR A 225 6.30 16.59 8.15
N HIS A 226 5.87 15.94 9.24
CA HIS A 226 6.36 16.15 10.61
C HIS A 226 6.84 14.86 11.24
N ASP A 227 7.89 14.94 12.10
CA ASP A 227 8.43 13.78 12.81
C ASP A 227 7.39 13.17 13.77
N ALA A 228 6.58 14.01 14.43
CA ALA A 228 5.50 13.57 15.30
C ALA A 228 4.27 13.02 14.54
N SER A 229 4.37 12.83 13.22
CA SER A 229 3.27 12.37 12.36
C SER A 229 2.00 13.24 12.57
N ILE A 230 0.82 12.63 12.67
CA ILE A 230 -0.44 13.37 12.88
C ILE A 230 -0.54 13.95 14.30
N GLY A 231 0.23 13.40 15.26
CA GLY A 231 0.34 13.95 16.60
C GLY A 231 0.79 15.40 16.66
N TYR A 232 1.55 15.88 15.65
CA TYR A 232 1.97 17.28 15.53
C TYR A 232 0.80 18.29 15.58
N PHE A 233 -0.33 17.95 15.02
CA PHE A 233 -1.46 18.86 14.90
C PHE A 233 -2.29 18.99 16.18
N HIS A 234 -2.14 18.13 17.15
CA HIS A 234 -2.86 18.12 18.43
C HIS A 234 -4.39 18.34 18.29
N SER A 235 -5.01 17.78 17.25
CA SER A 235 -6.41 18.01 16.89
C SER A 235 -7.20 16.72 16.71
N SER A 236 -8.15 16.46 17.61
CA SER A 236 -9.08 15.34 17.50
C SER A 236 -9.94 15.37 16.23
N THR A 237 -10.20 16.57 15.69
CA THR A 237 -10.94 16.76 14.43
C THR A 237 -10.10 16.25 13.25
N ILE A 238 -8.83 16.62 13.18
CA ILE A 238 -7.90 16.16 12.14
C ILE A 238 -7.75 14.64 12.21
N ASN A 239 -7.55 14.09 13.41
CA ASN A 239 -7.47 12.65 13.64
C ASN A 239 -8.70 11.92 13.07
N THR A 240 -9.89 12.42 13.42
CA THR A 240 -11.16 11.82 12.98
C THR A 240 -11.34 11.90 11.46
N ILE A 241 -11.00 13.02 10.83
CA ILE A 241 -11.08 13.19 9.37
C ILE A 241 -10.16 12.17 8.68
N ILE A 242 -8.89 12.09 9.09
CA ILE A 242 -7.94 11.14 8.51
C ILE A 242 -8.44 9.71 8.69
N ALA A 243 -8.87 9.32 9.89
CA ALA A 243 -9.39 7.98 10.15
C ALA A 243 -10.58 7.62 9.25
N ILE A 244 -11.53 8.55 9.05
CA ILE A 244 -12.67 8.34 8.15
C ILE A 244 -12.19 8.14 6.70
N PHE A 245 -11.28 8.97 6.19
CA PHE A 245 -10.78 8.81 4.82
C PHE A 245 -9.93 7.54 4.66
N LEU A 246 -9.19 7.11 5.69
CA LEU A 246 -8.50 5.82 5.70
C LEU A 246 -9.49 4.65 5.63
N LEU A 247 -10.58 4.68 6.40
CA LEU A 247 -11.64 3.67 6.32
C LEU A 247 -12.27 3.61 4.92
N ILE A 248 -12.55 4.76 4.31
CA ILE A 248 -13.08 4.85 2.95
C ILE A 248 -12.07 4.27 1.94
N SER A 249 -10.81 4.67 2.01
CA SER A 249 -9.76 4.20 1.09
C SER A 249 -9.41 2.73 1.29
N GLY A 250 -9.62 2.19 2.50
CA GLY A 250 -9.46 0.78 2.83
C GLY A 250 -10.60 -0.10 2.30
N CYS A 251 -11.70 0.49 1.83
CA CYS A 251 -12.77 -0.25 1.15
C CYS A 251 -12.41 -0.59 -0.30
N ASN A 252 -13.07 -1.61 -0.85
CA ASN A 252 -12.95 -1.95 -2.26
C ASN A 252 -13.45 -0.79 -3.15
N TYR A 253 -12.59 -0.23 -3.99
CA TYR A 253 -12.94 0.86 -4.92
C TYR A 253 -14.04 0.46 -5.92
N GLY A 254 -14.21 -0.83 -6.20
CA GLY A 254 -15.34 -1.34 -6.98
C GLY A 254 -16.71 -1.11 -6.31
N LEU A 255 -16.77 -1.06 -4.97
CA LEU A 255 -18.00 -0.70 -4.24
C LEU A 255 -18.29 0.80 -4.37
N HIS A 256 -17.27 1.67 -4.34
CA HIS A 256 -17.44 3.10 -4.60
C HIS A 256 -17.95 3.34 -6.02
N PHE A 257 -17.40 2.63 -7.01
CA PHE A 257 -17.89 2.67 -8.38
C PHE A 257 -19.35 2.21 -8.48
N ALA A 258 -19.71 1.11 -7.82
CA ALA A 258 -21.08 0.60 -7.82
C ALA A 258 -22.06 1.56 -7.14
N LEU A 259 -21.63 2.25 -6.06
CA LEU A 259 -22.43 3.29 -5.42
C LEU A 259 -22.70 4.46 -6.38
N LEU A 260 -21.66 4.97 -7.04
CA LEU A 260 -21.80 6.12 -7.97
C LEU A 260 -22.66 5.77 -9.19
N SER A 261 -22.54 4.53 -9.70
CA SER A 261 -23.30 4.07 -10.86
C SER A 261 -24.76 3.75 -10.52
N GLY A 262 -25.02 3.15 -9.36
CA GLY A 262 -26.34 2.68 -8.96
C GLY A 262 -27.03 3.52 -7.88
N ARG A 263 -26.35 4.53 -7.30
CA ARG A 263 -26.81 5.40 -6.22
C ARG A 263 -27.45 4.69 -5.03
N ASN A 264 -27.00 3.44 -4.74
CA ASN A 264 -27.60 2.61 -3.69
C ASN A 264 -26.54 2.19 -2.66
N ILE A 265 -26.58 2.81 -1.48
CA ILE A 265 -25.66 2.54 -0.38
C ILE A 265 -25.74 1.11 0.17
N LYS A 266 -26.85 0.40 -0.06
CA LYS A 266 -27.01 -1.00 0.38
C LYS A 266 -25.99 -1.96 -0.26
N VAL A 267 -25.28 -1.52 -1.31
CA VAL A 267 -24.22 -2.28 -1.97
C VAL A 267 -23.10 -2.65 -0.98
N TYR A 268 -22.75 -1.76 -0.06
CA TYR A 268 -21.74 -2.04 0.97
C TYR A 268 -22.19 -3.13 1.93
N TRP A 269 -23.39 -2.99 2.49
CA TRP A 269 -23.90 -3.95 3.48
C TRP A 269 -24.24 -5.33 2.89
N ARG A 270 -24.40 -5.44 1.58
CA ARG A 270 -24.56 -6.73 0.88
C ARG A 270 -23.25 -7.45 0.64
N ASP A 271 -22.15 -6.73 0.67
CA ASP A 271 -20.81 -7.28 0.46
C ASP A 271 -20.26 -7.93 1.74
N PRO A 272 -19.92 -9.24 1.72
CA PRO A 272 -19.43 -9.94 2.90
C PRO A 272 -18.05 -9.43 3.36
N GLU A 273 -17.19 -9.01 2.41
CA GLU A 273 -15.86 -8.48 2.72
C GLU A 273 -15.97 -7.17 3.49
N PHE A 274 -16.82 -6.25 3.02
CA PHE A 274 -17.05 -4.97 3.69
C PHE A 274 -17.58 -5.17 5.12
N ARG A 275 -18.54 -6.09 5.31
CA ARG A 275 -19.07 -6.38 6.66
C ARG A 275 -17.98 -6.90 7.59
N MET A 276 -17.12 -7.81 7.12
CA MET A 276 -16.00 -8.30 7.91
C MET A 276 -14.99 -7.18 8.20
N TYR A 277 -14.66 -6.35 7.19
CA TYR A 277 -13.76 -5.22 7.34
C TYR A 277 -14.22 -4.27 8.46
N ILE A 278 -15.45 -3.81 8.40
CA ILE A 278 -16.01 -2.91 9.43
C ILE A 278 -16.12 -3.62 10.78
N GLY A 279 -16.50 -4.91 10.80
CA GLY A 279 -16.58 -5.71 12.02
C GLY A 279 -15.23 -5.84 12.73
N VAL A 280 -14.15 -6.09 11.99
CA VAL A 280 -12.78 -6.13 12.54
C VAL A 280 -12.37 -4.78 13.10
N GLN A 281 -12.56 -3.69 12.34
CA GLN A 281 -12.25 -2.34 12.80
C GLN A 281 -12.99 -2.00 14.09
N PHE A 282 -14.29 -2.25 14.13
CA PHE A 282 -15.12 -1.99 15.31
C PHE A 282 -14.68 -2.79 16.53
N THR A 283 -14.40 -4.10 16.35
CA THR A 283 -13.94 -4.97 17.43
C THR A 283 -12.61 -4.49 18.00
N LEU A 284 -11.65 -4.13 17.14
CA LEU A 284 -10.34 -3.62 17.58
C LEU A 284 -10.48 -2.30 18.32
N VAL A 285 -11.30 -1.35 17.82
CA VAL A 285 -11.57 -0.08 18.51
C VAL A 285 -12.17 -0.34 19.89
N LEU A 286 -13.16 -1.24 19.98
CA LEU A 286 -13.78 -1.57 21.26
C LEU A 286 -12.77 -2.15 22.25
N VAL A 287 -11.95 -3.11 21.83
CA VAL A 287 -10.91 -3.72 22.68
C VAL A 287 -9.90 -2.68 23.13
N CYS A 288 -9.34 -1.89 22.21
CA CYS A 288 -8.35 -0.88 22.55
C CYS A 288 -8.92 0.19 23.49
N THR A 289 -10.12 0.72 23.20
CA THR A 289 -10.77 1.71 24.06
C THR A 289 -11.01 1.17 25.47
N SER A 290 -11.51 -0.09 25.58
CA SER A 290 -11.78 -0.70 26.88
C SER A 290 -10.51 -0.87 27.72
N VAL A 291 -9.43 -1.37 27.12
CA VAL A 291 -8.16 -1.57 27.84
C VAL A 291 -7.52 -0.23 28.21
N LEU A 292 -7.49 0.74 27.30
CA LEU A 292 -6.95 2.07 27.59
C LEU A 292 -7.74 2.79 28.70
N TRP A 293 -9.07 2.62 28.71
CA TRP A 293 -9.93 3.16 29.76
C TRP A 293 -9.65 2.51 31.11
N MET A 294 -9.51 1.18 31.16
CA MET A 294 -9.21 0.45 32.41
C MET A 294 -7.85 0.80 33.01
N HIS A 295 -6.93 1.29 32.21
CA HIS A 295 -5.59 1.69 32.63
C HIS A 295 -5.41 3.20 32.81
N ASP A 296 -6.50 4.00 32.72
CA ASP A 296 -6.49 5.46 32.83
C ASP A 296 -5.36 6.12 32.00
N THR A 297 -5.14 5.60 30.75
CA THR A 297 -4.03 6.03 29.89
C THR A 297 -4.18 7.47 29.42
N TYR A 298 -5.42 7.92 29.22
CA TYR A 298 -5.76 9.29 28.79
C TYR A 298 -6.71 9.96 29.78
N SER A 299 -6.70 11.30 29.77
CA SER A 299 -7.42 12.12 30.75
C SER A 299 -8.95 12.08 30.63
N SER A 300 -9.49 11.78 29.47
CA SER A 300 -10.94 11.72 29.22
C SER A 300 -11.36 10.54 28.34
N GLY A 301 -12.60 10.07 28.51
CA GLY A 301 -13.12 8.97 27.70
C GLY A 301 -13.26 9.31 26.22
N LEU A 302 -13.54 10.58 25.87
CA LEU A 302 -13.58 11.01 24.48
C LEU A 302 -12.18 11.02 23.84
N GLU A 303 -11.18 11.42 24.58
CA GLU A 303 -9.79 11.37 24.16
C GLU A 303 -9.34 9.92 23.96
N THR A 304 -9.62 9.04 24.93
CA THR A 304 -9.36 7.60 24.85
C THR A 304 -9.98 6.98 23.59
N LEU A 305 -11.25 7.29 23.31
CA LEU A 305 -11.94 6.80 22.13
C LEU A 305 -11.32 7.36 20.85
N ASN A 306 -10.99 8.65 20.78
CA ASN A 306 -10.40 9.28 19.60
C ASN A 306 -9.03 8.67 19.29
N GLN A 307 -8.18 8.51 20.31
CA GLN A 307 -6.86 7.91 20.14
C GLN A 307 -6.96 6.43 19.73
N ALA A 308 -7.83 5.64 20.39
CA ALA A 308 -8.06 4.25 20.03
C ALA A 308 -8.60 4.13 18.59
N PHE A 309 -9.59 4.94 18.22
CA PHE A 309 -10.18 4.94 16.88
C PHE A 309 -9.13 5.25 15.82
N PHE A 310 -8.37 6.33 16.01
CA PHE A 310 -7.34 6.73 15.06
C PHE A 310 -6.25 5.67 14.89
N GLN A 311 -5.64 5.23 16.00
CA GLN A 311 -4.53 4.29 15.96
C GLN A 311 -4.94 2.92 15.40
N VAL A 312 -6.12 2.42 15.79
CA VAL A 312 -6.65 1.16 15.24
C VAL A 312 -6.87 1.27 13.74
N VAL A 313 -7.56 2.33 13.29
CA VAL A 313 -7.84 2.50 11.86
C VAL A 313 -6.53 2.66 11.07
N SER A 314 -5.60 3.45 11.58
CA SER A 314 -4.29 3.65 10.95
C SER A 314 -3.52 2.34 10.80
N MET A 315 -3.43 1.54 11.86
CA MET A 315 -2.65 0.30 11.86
C MET A 315 -3.36 -0.82 11.09
N ALA A 316 -4.66 -1.01 11.30
CA ALA A 316 -5.41 -2.10 10.67
C ALA A 316 -5.68 -1.87 9.18
N THR A 317 -5.70 -0.63 8.69
CA THR A 317 -5.73 -0.34 7.24
C THR A 317 -4.36 -0.40 6.61
N THR A 318 -3.28 -0.48 7.40
CA THR A 318 -1.87 -0.40 6.98
C THR A 318 -1.41 1.00 6.56
N ALA A 319 -2.02 2.06 7.10
CA ALA A 319 -1.58 3.42 6.84
C ALA A 319 -0.32 3.80 7.63
N GLY A 320 -0.27 3.46 8.92
CA GLY A 320 0.90 3.69 9.75
C GLY A 320 1.08 5.12 10.26
N TYR A 321 0.06 5.97 10.18
CA TYR A 321 0.08 7.24 10.90
C TYR A 321 0.01 7.05 12.40
N THR A 322 0.66 7.92 13.15
CA THR A 322 0.65 7.90 14.62
C THR A 322 0.24 9.26 15.18
N THR A 323 -0.52 9.24 16.27
CA THR A 323 -0.84 10.44 17.08
C THR A 323 -0.09 10.45 18.40
N ASP A 324 0.34 9.27 18.85
CA ASP A 324 1.12 9.04 20.06
C ASP A 324 1.95 7.75 19.88
N SER A 325 2.93 7.55 20.73
CA SER A 325 3.77 6.36 20.71
C SER A 325 3.00 5.12 21.16
N ILE A 326 2.64 4.27 20.18
CA ILE A 326 1.94 3.00 20.44
C ILE A 326 2.73 2.09 21.38
N SER A 327 4.06 2.19 21.38
CA SER A 327 4.93 1.40 22.27
C SER A 327 4.68 1.64 23.75
N ARG A 328 4.04 2.76 24.13
CA ARG A 328 3.66 3.10 25.49
C ARG A 328 2.28 2.58 25.91
N TRP A 329 1.52 2.03 24.97
CA TRP A 329 0.21 1.50 25.30
C TRP A 329 0.30 0.26 26.17
N PRO A 330 -0.66 0.06 27.09
CA PRO A 330 -0.57 -1.01 28.09
C PRO A 330 -0.74 -2.41 27.49
N LEU A 331 -0.13 -3.38 28.18
CA LEU A 331 -0.31 -4.80 27.96
C LEU A 331 0.03 -5.25 26.53
N PHE A 332 -0.91 -5.92 25.88
CA PHE A 332 -0.75 -6.52 24.55
C PHE A 332 -1.15 -5.60 23.41
N LEU A 333 -1.65 -4.39 23.66
CA LEU A 333 -2.19 -3.49 22.64
C LEU A 333 -1.19 -3.14 21.52
N PRO A 334 0.10 -2.84 21.80
CA PRO A 334 1.07 -2.57 20.74
C PRO A 334 1.19 -3.74 19.75
N LEU A 335 1.26 -4.96 20.30
CA LEU A 335 1.38 -6.16 19.48
C LEU A 335 0.07 -6.47 18.74
N LEU A 336 -1.09 -6.25 19.35
CA LEU A 336 -2.40 -6.41 18.74
C LEU A 336 -2.54 -5.49 17.51
N LEU A 337 -2.15 -4.21 17.66
CA LEU A 337 -2.19 -3.25 16.57
C LEU A 337 -1.24 -3.64 15.45
N LEU A 338 -0.01 -4.03 15.76
CA LEU A 338 0.94 -4.50 14.76
C LEU A 338 0.41 -5.75 14.02
N CYS A 339 -0.18 -6.70 14.76
CA CYS A 339 -0.77 -7.89 14.17
C CYS A 339 -2.03 -7.60 13.34
N SER A 340 -2.77 -6.53 13.64
CA SER A 340 -3.95 -6.15 12.86
C SER A 340 -3.61 -5.80 11.40
N ALA A 341 -2.38 -5.33 11.14
CA ALA A 341 -1.89 -5.03 9.80
C ALA A 341 -1.83 -6.26 8.87
N PHE A 342 -1.73 -7.48 9.42
CA PHE A 342 -1.82 -8.69 8.59
C PHE A 342 -3.19 -8.83 7.92
N ILE A 343 -4.26 -8.34 8.53
CA ILE A 343 -5.60 -8.37 7.94
C ILE A 343 -5.66 -7.38 6.78
N GLY A 344 -5.22 -6.14 7.02
CA GLY A 344 -5.16 -5.08 6.02
C GLY A 344 -6.52 -4.55 5.57
N GLY A 345 -6.53 -3.92 4.39
CA GLY A 345 -7.74 -3.41 3.74
C GLY A 345 -8.48 -4.45 2.91
N CYS A 346 -9.61 -4.04 2.30
CA CYS A 346 -10.35 -4.88 1.35
C CYS A 346 -9.54 -5.10 0.06
N ALA A 347 -9.83 -6.18 -0.66
CA ALA A 347 -9.29 -6.39 -2.00
C ALA A 347 -9.75 -5.26 -2.94
N GLY A 348 -8.82 -4.75 -3.77
CA GLY A 348 -9.10 -3.59 -4.62
C GLY A 348 -9.14 -2.25 -3.88
N SER A 349 -8.60 -2.17 -2.65
CA SER A 349 -8.25 -0.94 -1.94
C SER A 349 -6.77 -0.59 -2.14
N THR A 350 -6.36 0.60 -1.70
CA THR A 350 -4.96 1.04 -1.74
C THR A 350 -4.10 0.48 -0.61
N GLY A 351 -4.71 -0.10 0.44
CA GLY A 351 -4.02 -0.66 1.61
C GLY A 351 -3.18 -1.90 1.30
N GLY A 352 -2.30 -2.26 2.23
CA GLY A 352 -1.47 -3.46 2.21
C GLY A 352 -2.11 -4.67 2.93
N GLY A 353 -1.28 -5.53 3.49
CA GLY A 353 -1.68 -6.74 4.22
C GLY A 353 -2.17 -7.88 3.33
N LEU A 354 -2.61 -8.97 3.96
CA LEU A 354 -3.13 -10.17 3.29
C LEU A 354 -4.44 -9.94 2.54
N LYS A 355 -5.16 -8.87 2.86
CA LYS A 355 -6.52 -8.50 2.44
C LYS A 355 -7.63 -9.27 3.19
N VAL A 356 -8.63 -8.51 3.60
CA VAL A 356 -9.79 -9.01 4.38
C VAL A 356 -10.45 -10.21 3.73
N ILE A 357 -10.61 -10.20 2.40
CA ILE A 357 -11.25 -11.30 1.67
C ILE A 357 -10.52 -12.64 1.85
N ARG A 358 -9.18 -12.63 1.86
CA ARG A 358 -8.40 -13.86 2.03
C ARG A 358 -8.54 -14.39 3.45
N ILE A 359 -8.53 -13.51 4.45
CA ILE A 359 -8.78 -13.91 5.85
C ILE A 359 -10.19 -14.49 6.01
N LEU A 360 -11.20 -13.87 5.37
CA LEU A 360 -12.57 -14.41 5.35
C LEU A 360 -12.62 -15.82 4.74
N LEU A 361 -11.94 -16.03 3.62
CA LEU A 361 -11.91 -17.33 2.95
C LEU A 361 -11.17 -18.39 3.78
N LEU A 362 -10.05 -18.03 4.42
CA LEU A 362 -9.32 -18.92 5.34
C LEU A 362 -10.21 -19.31 6.54
N TYR A 363 -10.94 -18.35 7.13
CA TYR A 363 -11.87 -18.61 8.22
C TYR A 363 -13.01 -19.57 7.79
N LEU A 364 -13.63 -19.31 6.63
CA LEU A 364 -14.71 -20.15 6.12
C LEU A 364 -14.23 -21.56 5.81
N GLN A 365 -13.01 -21.70 5.28
CA GLN A 365 -12.43 -23.00 5.02
C GLN A 365 -12.06 -23.74 6.29
N GLY A 366 -11.42 -23.08 7.27
CA GLY A 366 -11.15 -23.67 8.58
C GLY A 366 -12.43 -24.16 9.25
N SER A 367 -13.49 -23.35 9.22
CA SER A 367 -14.82 -23.75 9.72
C SER A 367 -15.40 -24.97 8.98
N ARG A 368 -15.20 -25.06 7.66
CA ARG A 368 -15.62 -26.22 6.87
C ARG A 368 -14.88 -27.49 7.29
N GLU A 369 -13.55 -27.42 7.46
CA GLU A 369 -12.75 -28.57 7.86
C GLU A 369 -13.14 -29.09 9.25
N LEU A 370 -13.39 -28.18 10.21
CA LEU A 370 -13.90 -28.57 11.53
C LEU A 370 -15.24 -29.30 11.44
N LYS A 371 -16.17 -28.84 10.58
CA LYS A 371 -17.44 -29.52 10.35
C LYS A 371 -17.26 -30.90 9.70
N ARG A 372 -16.31 -31.05 8.79
CA ARG A 372 -15.98 -32.34 8.16
C ARG A 372 -15.44 -33.36 9.16
N LEU A 373 -14.68 -32.93 10.18
CA LEU A 373 -14.23 -33.83 11.24
C LEU A 373 -15.40 -34.44 12.02
N VAL A 374 -16.49 -33.67 12.19
CA VAL A 374 -17.69 -34.16 12.88
C VAL A 374 -18.58 -35.01 11.95
N HIS A 375 -18.68 -34.61 10.68
CA HIS A 375 -19.51 -35.29 9.67
C HIS A 375 -18.72 -35.57 8.39
N PRO A 376 -17.88 -36.62 8.33
CA PRO A 376 -16.92 -36.83 7.24
C PRO A 376 -17.56 -37.01 5.86
N ASN A 377 -18.76 -37.57 5.80
CA ASN A 377 -19.48 -37.83 4.56
C ASN A 377 -20.35 -36.66 4.08
N ALA A 378 -20.44 -35.56 4.84
CA ALA A 378 -21.25 -34.41 4.45
C ALA A 378 -20.49 -33.51 3.45
N VAL A 379 -21.19 -33.09 2.40
CA VAL A 379 -20.64 -32.17 1.40
C VAL A 379 -20.93 -30.73 1.82
N TYR A 380 -19.90 -30.03 2.24
CA TYR A 380 -19.98 -28.61 2.61
C TYR A 380 -19.40 -27.73 1.50
N THR A 381 -20.25 -26.96 0.84
CA THR A 381 -19.82 -25.95 -0.12
C THR A 381 -19.59 -24.61 0.58
N ILE A 382 -18.43 -24.00 0.35
CA ILE A 382 -18.15 -22.65 0.84
C ILE A 382 -18.86 -21.64 -0.07
N LYS A 383 -19.63 -20.73 0.55
CA LYS A 383 -20.35 -19.66 -0.14
C LYS A 383 -19.81 -18.30 0.31
N LEU A 384 -19.60 -17.41 -0.64
CA LEU A 384 -19.36 -16.00 -0.39
C LEU A 384 -20.64 -15.24 -0.76
N GLY A 385 -21.35 -14.76 0.26
CA GLY A 385 -22.73 -14.31 0.08
C GLY A 385 -23.64 -15.46 -0.44
N ASN A 386 -24.27 -15.27 -1.59
CA ASN A 386 -25.15 -16.26 -2.21
C ASN A 386 -24.47 -17.16 -3.26
N ARG A 387 -23.16 -17.04 -3.46
CA ARG A 387 -22.44 -17.77 -4.52
C ARG A 387 -21.52 -18.83 -3.92
N ALA A 388 -21.62 -20.07 -4.42
CA ALA A 388 -20.66 -21.13 -4.12
C ALA A 388 -19.32 -20.80 -4.79
N LEU A 389 -18.23 -20.99 -4.05
CA LEU A 389 -16.86 -20.78 -4.56
C LEU A 389 -16.29 -22.10 -5.10
N PRO A 390 -15.64 -22.05 -6.28
CA PRO A 390 -14.86 -23.17 -6.79
C PRO A 390 -13.69 -23.52 -5.85
N GLU A 391 -13.38 -24.81 -5.69
CA GLU A 391 -12.27 -25.27 -4.83
C GLU A 391 -10.91 -24.67 -5.24
N ARG A 392 -10.66 -24.52 -6.53
CA ARG A 392 -9.44 -23.88 -7.05
C ARG A 392 -9.15 -22.50 -6.45
N ILE A 393 -10.17 -21.70 -6.11
CA ILE A 393 -9.98 -20.39 -5.48
C ILE A 393 -9.47 -20.59 -4.05
N LEU A 394 -10.03 -21.57 -3.33
CA LEU A 394 -9.63 -21.86 -1.96
C LEU A 394 -8.20 -22.39 -1.88
N GLU A 395 -7.84 -23.31 -2.81
CA GLU A 395 -6.47 -23.81 -2.95
C GLU A 395 -5.48 -22.68 -3.24
N ALA A 396 -5.83 -21.74 -4.12
CA ALA A 396 -4.99 -20.58 -4.43
C ALA A 396 -4.79 -19.67 -3.20
N VAL A 397 -5.79 -19.49 -2.34
CA VAL A 397 -5.67 -18.73 -1.09
C VAL A 397 -4.76 -19.41 -0.10
N TRP A 398 -4.84 -20.75 0.04
CA TRP A 398 -3.92 -21.53 0.89
C TRP A 398 -2.48 -21.45 0.39
N GLY A 399 -2.29 -21.63 -0.92
CA GLY A 399 -0.98 -21.48 -1.54
C GLY A 399 -0.37 -20.10 -1.31
N PHE A 400 -1.19 -19.05 -1.43
CA PHE A 400 -0.78 -17.68 -1.14
C PHE A 400 -0.38 -17.51 0.32
N PHE A 401 -1.19 -17.97 1.27
CA PHE A 401 -0.90 -17.86 2.70
C PHE A 401 0.39 -18.61 3.07
N SER A 402 0.59 -19.81 2.52
CA SER A 402 1.81 -20.59 2.76
C SER A 402 3.06 -19.88 2.22
N ALA A 403 2.98 -19.33 1.01
CA ALA A 403 4.07 -18.55 0.42
C ALA A 403 4.36 -17.27 1.20
N TYR A 404 3.31 -16.56 1.65
CA TYR A 404 3.44 -15.37 2.48
C TYR A 404 4.12 -15.68 3.82
N ALA A 405 3.70 -16.75 4.50
CA ALA A 405 4.32 -17.19 5.76
C ALA A 405 5.80 -17.56 5.57
N LEU A 406 6.12 -18.27 4.46
CA LEU A 406 7.51 -18.60 4.14
C LEU A 406 8.35 -17.35 3.91
N VAL A 407 7.88 -16.39 3.11
CA VAL A 407 8.59 -15.12 2.86
C VAL A 407 8.77 -14.35 4.16
N PHE A 408 7.75 -14.30 5.01
CA PHE A 408 7.82 -13.66 6.32
C PHE A 408 8.93 -14.28 7.20
N ILE A 409 8.92 -15.60 7.35
CA ILE A 409 9.90 -16.32 8.18
C ILE A 409 11.32 -16.15 7.63
N VAL A 410 11.51 -16.34 6.33
CA VAL A 410 12.84 -16.20 5.69
C VAL A 410 13.36 -14.76 5.85
N SER A 411 12.52 -13.76 5.62
CA SER A 411 12.89 -12.35 5.78
C SER A 411 13.23 -12.01 7.24
N MET A 412 12.43 -12.50 8.19
CA MET A 412 12.69 -12.30 9.60
C MET A 412 14.05 -12.92 10.02
N LEU A 413 14.31 -14.16 9.63
CA LEU A 413 15.60 -14.82 9.93
C LEU A 413 16.76 -14.09 9.28
N ALA A 414 16.59 -13.57 8.05
CA ALA A 414 17.60 -12.79 7.36
C ALA A 414 17.90 -11.46 8.10
N ILE A 415 16.88 -10.78 8.65
CA ILE A 415 17.05 -9.57 9.46
C ILE A 415 17.76 -9.90 10.78
N VAL A 416 17.36 -10.97 11.48
CA VAL A 416 18.05 -11.43 12.72
C VAL A 416 19.52 -11.74 12.43
N ALA A 417 19.82 -12.39 11.31
CA ALA A 417 21.21 -12.68 10.90
C ALA A 417 22.06 -11.40 10.69
N THR A 418 21.46 -10.23 10.50
CA THR A 418 22.19 -8.94 10.45
C THR A 418 22.51 -8.36 11.82
N GLY A 419 22.13 -9.04 12.92
CA GLY A 419 22.39 -8.61 14.31
C GLY A 419 21.24 -7.84 14.97
N VAL A 420 20.08 -7.72 14.31
CA VAL A 420 18.87 -7.11 14.90
C VAL A 420 18.22 -8.10 15.86
N ASP A 421 17.71 -7.64 17.01
CA ASP A 421 17.00 -8.47 17.97
C ASP A 421 15.70 -9.06 17.38
N ASN A 422 15.27 -10.20 17.92
CA ASN A 422 14.15 -10.97 17.38
C ASN A 422 12.84 -10.18 17.33
N PHE A 423 12.56 -9.36 18.35
CA PHE A 423 11.32 -8.59 18.44
C PHE A 423 11.29 -7.46 17.39
N SER A 424 12.39 -6.71 17.30
CA SER A 424 12.53 -5.66 16.28
C SER A 424 12.55 -6.22 14.86
N ALA A 425 13.17 -7.41 14.64
CA ALA A 425 13.14 -8.09 13.35
C ALA A 425 11.71 -8.51 12.95
N PHE A 426 10.95 -9.10 13.89
CA PHE A 426 9.53 -9.42 13.68
C PHE A 426 8.73 -8.16 13.32
N ALA A 427 8.91 -7.08 14.09
CA ALA A 427 8.20 -5.83 13.87
C ALA A 427 8.57 -5.17 12.53
N ALA A 428 9.86 -5.15 12.17
CA ALA A 428 10.35 -4.58 10.91
C ALA A 428 9.80 -5.32 9.68
N VAL A 429 9.81 -6.65 9.72
CA VAL A 429 9.25 -7.46 8.62
C VAL A 429 7.73 -7.34 8.57
N THR A 430 7.05 -7.29 9.73
CA THR A 430 5.60 -7.04 9.77
C THR A 430 5.26 -5.67 9.15
N ALA A 431 6.00 -4.63 9.51
CA ALA A 431 5.80 -3.28 8.99
C ALA A 431 6.03 -3.20 7.47
N THR A 432 7.05 -3.86 6.95
CA THR A 432 7.44 -3.73 5.54
C THR A 432 6.69 -4.71 4.62
N LEU A 433 6.47 -5.96 5.04
CA LEU A 433 5.74 -6.94 4.23
C LEU A 433 4.24 -6.63 4.14
N ASN A 434 3.67 -5.99 5.16
CA ASN A 434 2.28 -5.51 5.11
C ASN A 434 2.15 -4.10 4.53
N ASN A 435 3.26 -3.43 4.15
CA ASN A 435 3.28 -2.03 3.73
C ASN A 435 2.59 -1.10 4.75
N LEU A 436 2.93 -1.25 6.03
CA LEU A 436 2.34 -0.52 7.16
C LEU A 436 3.16 0.72 7.57
N GLY A 437 4.50 0.64 7.53
CA GLY A 437 5.42 1.72 7.91
C GLY A 437 6.02 1.56 9.30
N PRO A 438 5.38 2.04 10.36
CA PRO A 438 5.96 1.94 11.71
C PRO A 438 5.97 0.50 12.23
N GLY A 439 6.98 0.19 13.03
CA GLY A 439 7.10 -1.09 13.74
C GLY A 439 7.02 -0.92 15.24
N LEU A 440 7.73 -1.80 15.94
CA LEU A 440 7.94 -1.74 17.41
C LEU A 440 9.43 -2.00 17.69
N GLY A 441 9.88 -1.74 18.91
CA GLY A 441 11.28 -1.87 19.27
C GLY A 441 12.15 -0.82 18.61
N VAL A 442 13.27 -1.22 18.02
CA VAL A 442 14.24 -0.31 17.37
C VAL A 442 13.64 0.44 16.16
N VAL A 443 12.61 -0.12 15.51
CA VAL A 443 11.93 0.45 14.34
C VAL A 443 10.58 1.09 14.68
N ALA A 444 10.37 1.49 15.93
CA ALA A 444 9.11 2.10 16.35
C ALA A 444 8.88 3.47 15.68
N ASP A 445 9.90 4.31 15.65
CA ASP A 445 9.81 5.67 15.12
C ASP A 445 10.36 5.77 13.69
N ASN A 446 11.51 5.15 13.43
CA ASN A 446 12.17 5.17 12.11
C ASN A 446 13.13 4.00 11.93
N PHE A 447 13.65 3.85 10.72
CA PHE A 447 14.59 2.78 10.33
C PHE A 447 16.04 3.27 10.18
N GLN A 448 16.35 4.47 10.65
CA GLN A 448 17.68 5.07 10.48
C GLN A 448 18.80 4.20 11.08
N SER A 449 18.57 3.65 12.27
CA SER A 449 19.52 2.83 13.03
C SER A 449 19.80 1.44 12.44
N MET A 450 18.96 0.99 11.48
CA MET A 450 19.14 -0.30 10.82
C MET A 450 20.37 -0.29 9.91
N ASN A 451 21.11 -1.39 9.88
CA ASN A 451 22.26 -1.52 9.00
C ASN A 451 21.85 -1.60 7.52
N HIS A 452 22.79 -1.32 6.60
CA HIS A 452 22.52 -1.27 5.17
C HIS A 452 21.95 -2.58 4.61
N VAL A 453 22.46 -3.74 5.06
CA VAL A 453 22.00 -5.06 4.59
C VAL A 453 20.55 -5.28 4.99
N ALA A 454 20.20 -4.98 6.26
CA ALA A 454 18.84 -5.06 6.74
C ALA A 454 17.89 -4.16 5.93
N LYS A 455 18.28 -2.92 5.63
CA LYS A 455 17.48 -2.01 4.80
C LYS A 455 17.21 -2.56 3.40
N TRP A 456 18.19 -3.19 2.75
CA TRP A 456 18.00 -3.84 1.45
C TRP A 456 17.05 -5.04 1.51
N ILE A 457 17.13 -5.87 2.57
CA ILE A 457 16.19 -6.96 2.81
C ILE A 457 14.77 -6.38 2.97
N LEU A 458 14.62 -5.30 3.74
CA LEU A 458 13.32 -4.67 3.97
C LEU A 458 12.75 -4.02 2.70
N ILE A 459 13.57 -3.45 1.81
CA ILE A 459 13.15 -2.99 0.48
C ILE A 459 12.53 -4.15 -0.32
N MET A 460 13.16 -5.32 -0.29
CA MET A 460 12.61 -6.51 -0.95
C MET A 460 11.28 -6.96 -0.31
N THR A 461 11.15 -6.90 1.02
CA THR A 461 9.87 -7.23 1.69
C THR A 461 8.75 -6.25 1.34
N MET A 462 9.05 -4.95 1.20
CA MET A 462 8.08 -3.95 0.72
C MET A 462 7.56 -4.29 -0.68
N LEU A 463 8.45 -4.73 -1.58
CA LEU A 463 8.09 -5.19 -2.92
C LEU A 463 7.25 -6.47 -2.88
N PHE A 464 7.60 -7.45 -2.04
CA PHE A 464 6.80 -8.67 -1.87
C PHE A 464 5.39 -8.36 -1.38
N GLY A 465 5.25 -7.45 -0.41
CA GLY A 465 3.96 -6.99 0.08
C GLY A 465 3.12 -6.35 -1.04
N ARG A 466 3.72 -5.42 -1.76
CA ARG A 466 3.03 -4.64 -2.80
C ARG A 466 2.64 -5.45 -4.02
N LEU A 467 3.48 -6.40 -4.42
CA LEU A 467 3.28 -7.29 -5.57
C LEU A 467 2.51 -8.57 -5.23
N GLU A 468 1.95 -8.64 -4.03
CA GLU A 468 1.18 -9.78 -3.55
C GLU A 468 1.94 -11.11 -3.65
N VAL A 469 3.20 -11.12 -3.20
CA VAL A 469 4.11 -12.27 -3.07
C VAL A 469 4.23 -13.12 -4.34
N PHE A 470 3.13 -13.68 -4.87
CA PHE A 470 3.17 -14.58 -6.03
C PHE A 470 3.65 -13.92 -7.32
N THR A 471 3.31 -12.66 -7.54
CA THR A 471 3.73 -11.92 -8.74
C THR A 471 5.24 -11.81 -8.83
N LEU A 472 5.92 -11.67 -7.69
CA LEU A 472 7.38 -11.63 -7.64
C LEU A 472 7.98 -13.05 -7.61
N LEU A 473 7.41 -13.99 -6.80
CA LEU A 473 7.92 -15.34 -6.69
C LEU A 473 7.90 -16.10 -8.00
N VAL A 474 6.91 -15.86 -8.86
CA VAL A 474 6.81 -16.54 -10.17
C VAL A 474 8.05 -16.30 -11.03
N LEU A 475 8.69 -15.12 -10.92
CA LEU A 475 9.91 -14.79 -11.67
C LEU A 475 11.13 -15.61 -11.24
N PHE A 476 11.14 -16.15 -10.02
CA PHE A 476 12.20 -17.00 -9.51
C PHE A 476 12.03 -18.47 -9.90
N THR A 477 10.89 -18.82 -10.53
CA THR A 477 10.65 -20.19 -10.98
C THR A 477 11.29 -20.45 -12.33
N PRO A 478 12.03 -21.59 -12.53
CA PRO A 478 12.59 -21.93 -13.83
C PRO A 478 11.52 -22.07 -14.94
N THR A 479 10.31 -22.47 -14.58
CA THR A 479 9.17 -22.63 -15.49
C THR A 479 8.74 -21.31 -16.14
N PHE A 480 8.94 -20.18 -15.45
CA PHE A 480 8.64 -18.85 -16.00
C PHE A 480 9.51 -18.51 -17.22
N TRP A 481 10.80 -18.92 -17.19
CA TRP A 481 11.78 -18.59 -18.23
C TRP A 481 11.83 -19.62 -19.38
N LYS A 482 11.26 -20.81 -19.18
CA LYS A 482 11.14 -21.82 -20.25
C LYS A 482 10.03 -21.42 -21.21
N GLU A 483 10.22 -21.68 -22.51
CA GLU A 483 9.22 -21.40 -23.55
C GLU A 483 8.00 -22.31 -23.52
#